data_2535133f7f926a8e89089f618530a5a1
#
_entry.id   2535133f7f926a8e89089f618530a5a1
#
_cell.length_a   1.000
_cell.length_b   1.000
_cell.length_c   1.000
_cell.angle_alpha   90.00
_cell.angle_beta   90.00
_cell.angle_gamma   90.00
#
_symmetry.space_group_name_H-M   'P 1'
#
loop_
_entity.id
_entity.type
_entity.pdbx_description
1 polymer ?
#
loop_
_entity_poly.entity_id
_entity_poly.type
_entity_poly.pdbx_seq_one_letter_code
_entity_poly.pdbx_strand_id
1 'polypeptide(L)'
;MDLEAIKGDIERVIVSEDDLHKRMKELAAQITSDYKDRDLLLIGVLKGAVMAMADLARAMQRHVEMDWMAVSSYGSGTKSSGVVRILKDLDRDITGRDVLIVEDIVDSGLTL
;
A
#
# COMPACT_ATOMS: atom_id res chain seq x y z
N MET A 1 -12.09 -13.14 -5.96
CA MET A 1 -12.30 -14.56 -5.57
C MET A 1 -13.22 -14.59 -4.37
N ASP A 2 -14.23 -15.43 -4.45
CA ASP A 2 -15.22 -15.57 -3.38
C ASP A 2 -14.69 -16.53 -2.31
N LEU A 3 -14.97 -16.23 -1.04
CA LEU A 3 -14.60 -17.06 0.10
C LEU A 3 -15.12 -18.51 -0.04
N GLU A 4 -16.33 -18.66 -0.53
CA GLU A 4 -16.93 -20.00 -0.73
C GLU A 4 -16.12 -20.84 -1.73
N ALA A 5 -15.49 -20.22 -2.72
CA ALA A 5 -14.68 -20.93 -3.72
C ALA A 5 -13.40 -21.53 -3.15
N ILE A 6 -12.88 -20.97 -2.06
CA ILE A 6 -11.61 -21.38 -1.46
C ILE A 6 -11.76 -21.83 -0.01
N LYS A 7 -12.98 -22.04 0.44
CA LYS A 7 -13.31 -22.36 1.84
C LYS A 7 -12.53 -23.57 2.38
N GLY A 8 -12.28 -24.58 1.53
CA GLY A 8 -11.52 -25.76 1.92
C GLY A 8 -10.05 -25.49 2.20
N ASP A 9 -9.51 -24.39 1.72
CA ASP A 9 -8.10 -24.02 1.87
C ASP A 9 -7.84 -23.04 3.00
N ILE A 10 -8.92 -22.60 3.70
CA ILE A 10 -8.83 -21.59 4.74
C ILE A 10 -9.24 -22.20 6.08
N GLU A 11 -8.34 -22.09 7.06
CA GLU A 11 -8.61 -22.57 8.42
C GLU A 11 -9.59 -21.65 9.14
N ARG A 12 -9.36 -20.32 9.06
CA ARG A 12 -10.27 -19.33 9.64
C ARG A 12 -10.08 -17.97 8.96
N VAL A 13 -11.10 -17.14 9.05
CA VAL A 13 -11.03 -15.75 8.62
C VAL A 13 -10.65 -14.89 9.82
N ILE A 14 -9.52 -14.21 9.72
CA ILE A 14 -9.03 -13.31 10.77
C ILE A 14 -9.67 -11.95 10.68
N VAL A 15 -9.76 -11.42 9.44
CA VAL A 15 -10.41 -10.15 9.14
C VAL A 15 -11.38 -10.40 7.99
N SER A 16 -12.64 -10.03 8.18
CA SER A 16 -13.66 -10.20 7.14
C SER A 16 -13.50 -9.15 6.03
N GLU A 17 -14.03 -9.45 4.87
CA GLU A 17 -14.07 -8.50 3.75
C GLU A 17 -14.82 -7.22 4.15
N ASP A 18 -15.96 -7.35 4.83
CA ASP A 18 -16.75 -6.21 5.28
C ASP A 18 -15.98 -5.32 6.25
N ASP A 19 -15.29 -5.91 7.21
CA ASP A 19 -14.47 -5.17 8.17
C ASP A 19 -13.30 -4.47 7.48
N LEU A 20 -12.68 -5.13 6.51
CA LEU A 20 -11.61 -4.55 5.73
C LEU A 20 -12.09 -3.34 4.93
N HIS A 21 -13.22 -3.46 4.26
CA HIS A 21 -13.80 -2.35 3.49
C HIS A 21 -14.20 -1.18 4.39
N LYS A 22 -14.79 -1.47 5.53
CA LYS A 22 -15.16 -0.45 6.51
C LYS A 22 -13.93 0.32 6.99
N ARG A 23 -12.89 -0.40 7.36
CA ARG A 23 -11.65 0.22 7.84
C ARG A 23 -10.97 1.03 6.74
N MET A 24 -11.02 0.56 5.51
CA MET A 24 -10.46 1.28 4.37
C MET A 24 -11.18 2.62 4.14
N LYS A 25 -12.49 2.65 4.28
CA LYS A 25 -13.27 3.89 4.18
C LYS A 25 -12.92 4.86 5.31
N GLU A 26 -12.78 4.37 6.52
CA GLU A 26 -12.38 5.19 7.68
C GLU A 26 -10.99 5.80 7.46
N LEU A 27 -10.05 4.99 6.98
CA LEU A 27 -8.70 5.43 6.71
C LEU A 27 -8.67 6.48 5.58
N ALA A 28 -9.42 6.25 4.52
CA ALA A 28 -9.53 7.20 3.41
C ALA A 28 -10.10 8.55 3.87
N ALA A 29 -11.11 8.53 4.73
CA ALA A 29 -11.69 9.73 5.30
C ALA A 29 -10.68 10.49 6.19
N GLN A 30 -9.91 9.78 6.99
CA GLN A 30 -8.88 10.37 7.83
C GLN A 30 -7.79 11.02 6.98
N ILE A 31 -7.31 10.33 5.95
CA ILE A 31 -6.30 10.86 5.04
C ILE A 31 -6.82 12.10 4.32
N THR A 32 -8.05 12.06 3.84
CA THR A 32 -8.68 13.21 3.17
C THR A 32 -8.73 14.43 4.12
N SER A 33 -9.06 14.22 5.38
CA SER A 33 -9.07 15.27 6.39
C SER A 33 -7.68 15.82 6.68
N ASP A 34 -6.70 14.93 6.83
CA ASP A 34 -5.34 15.32 7.19
C ASP A 34 -4.63 16.10 6.08
N TYR A 35 -4.96 15.82 4.82
CA TYR A 35 -4.34 16.46 3.64
C TYR A 35 -5.31 17.33 2.86
N LYS A 36 -6.27 17.94 3.52
CA LYS A 36 -7.45 18.58 2.95
C LYS A 36 -7.18 19.51 1.76
N ASP A 37 -6.22 20.42 1.87
CA ASP A 37 -5.93 21.44 0.86
C ASP A 37 -4.59 21.19 0.15
N ARG A 38 -4.06 19.99 0.24
CA ARG A 38 -2.75 19.64 -0.31
C ARG A 38 -2.88 18.70 -1.49
N ASP A 39 -1.97 18.84 -2.44
CA ASP A 39 -1.81 17.87 -3.51
C ASP A 39 -1.20 16.60 -2.93
N LEU A 40 -1.95 15.52 -2.93
CA LEU A 40 -1.51 14.27 -2.35
C LEU A 40 -1.10 13.29 -3.44
N LEU A 41 0.12 12.78 -3.31
CA LEU A 41 0.66 11.70 -4.13
C LEU A 41 0.71 10.42 -3.30
N LEU A 42 0.01 9.40 -3.77
CA LEU A 42 0.10 8.06 -3.19
C LEU A 42 1.20 7.28 -3.90
N ILE A 43 2.11 6.73 -3.13
CA ILE A 43 3.17 5.89 -3.67
C ILE A 43 2.96 4.47 -3.15
N GLY A 44 2.67 3.56 -4.08
CA GLY A 44 2.53 2.14 -3.76
C GLY A 44 3.82 1.39 -3.97
N VAL A 45 4.10 0.45 -3.07
CA VAL A 45 5.27 -0.42 -3.17
C VAL A 45 4.87 -1.73 -3.82
N LEU A 46 5.37 -1.96 -5.03
CA LEU A 46 5.05 -3.14 -5.82
C LEU A 46 5.70 -4.39 -5.20
N LYS A 47 5.08 -5.55 -5.30
CA LYS A 47 3.74 -5.77 -5.91
C LYS A 47 2.65 -5.87 -4.85
N GLY A 48 3.01 -6.14 -3.60
CA GLY A 48 2.08 -6.45 -2.52
C GLY A 48 1.04 -5.37 -2.27
N ALA A 49 1.42 -4.12 -2.41
CA ALA A 49 0.53 -2.99 -2.13
C ALA A 49 -0.51 -2.70 -3.24
N VAL A 50 -0.51 -3.45 -4.35
CA VAL A 50 -1.40 -3.14 -5.49
C VAL A 50 -2.87 -3.11 -5.08
N MET A 51 -3.33 -4.12 -4.35
CA MET A 51 -4.74 -4.19 -3.94
C MET A 51 -5.08 -3.12 -2.90
N ALA A 52 -4.22 -2.93 -1.91
CA ALA A 52 -4.42 -1.90 -0.89
C ALA A 52 -4.46 -0.51 -1.52
N MET A 53 -3.57 -0.22 -2.45
CA MET A 53 -3.51 1.04 -3.18
C MET A 53 -4.79 1.29 -3.97
N ALA A 54 -5.25 0.29 -4.72
CA ALA A 54 -6.46 0.39 -5.52
C ALA A 54 -7.69 0.62 -4.64
N ASP A 55 -7.82 -0.12 -3.56
CA ASP A 55 -8.94 0.01 -2.64
C ASP A 55 -8.94 1.36 -1.93
N LEU A 56 -7.77 1.83 -1.50
CA LEU A 56 -7.63 3.14 -0.87
C LEU A 56 -8.00 4.25 -1.85
N ALA A 57 -7.47 4.22 -3.06
CA ALA A 57 -7.73 5.24 -4.06
C ALA A 57 -9.23 5.32 -4.40
N ARG A 58 -9.89 4.17 -4.52
CA ARG A 58 -11.34 4.12 -4.78
C ARG A 58 -12.17 4.63 -3.60
N ALA A 59 -11.69 4.46 -2.38
CA ALA A 59 -12.38 4.94 -1.18
C ALA A 59 -12.19 6.44 -0.94
N MET A 60 -11.17 7.04 -1.53
CA MET A 60 -10.88 8.47 -1.36
C MET A 60 -11.93 9.33 -2.06
N GLN A 61 -12.43 10.34 -1.36
CA GLN A 61 -13.41 11.30 -1.88
C GLN A 61 -12.72 12.58 -2.36
N ARG A 62 -11.60 12.43 -3.05
CA ARG A 62 -10.82 13.56 -3.56
C ARG A 62 -9.93 13.11 -4.71
N HIS A 63 -9.39 14.06 -5.45
CA HIS A 63 -8.37 13.77 -6.44
C HIS A 63 -7.07 13.35 -5.75
N VAL A 64 -6.49 12.28 -6.24
CA VAL A 64 -5.16 11.83 -5.83
C VAL A 64 -4.39 11.42 -7.07
N GLU A 65 -3.08 11.60 -7.00
CA GLU A 65 -2.17 11.02 -7.97
C GLU A 65 -1.58 9.75 -7.40
N MET A 66 -1.21 8.83 -8.28
CA MET A 66 -0.59 7.57 -7.88
C MET A 66 0.71 7.37 -8.63
N ASP A 67 1.69 6.84 -7.92
CA ASP A 67 2.94 6.40 -8.53
C ASP A 67 3.40 5.13 -7.81
N TRP A 68 4.39 4.48 -8.36
CA TRP A 68 4.79 3.15 -7.90
C TRP A 68 6.30 3.05 -7.81
N MET A 69 6.75 2.33 -6.78
CA MET A 69 8.13 1.92 -6.65
C MET A 69 8.19 0.40 -6.52
N ALA A 70 9.26 -0.18 -7.04
CA ALA A 70 9.58 -1.57 -6.81
C ALA A 70 10.96 -1.66 -6.20
N VAL A 71 11.06 -2.37 -5.10
CA VAL A 71 12.31 -2.57 -4.38
C VAL A 71 12.49 -4.05 -4.05
N SER A 72 13.74 -4.47 -3.89
CA SER A 72 14.05 -5.78 -3.37
C SER A 72 15.15 -5.66 -2.34
N SER A 73 15.10 -6.51 -1.32
CA SER A 73 16.21 -6.65 -0.40
C SER A 73 17.37 -7.32 -1.15
N TYR A 74 18.52 -6.69 -1.11
CA TYR A 74 19.71 -7.25 -1.73
C TYR A 74 20.30 -8.35 -0.84
N GLY A 75 20.53 -9.49 -1.42
CA GLY A 75 20.96 -10.67 -0.70
C GLY A 75 19.88 -11.73 -0.71
N SER A 76 20.18 -12.87 -1.30
CA SER A 76 19.30 -14.03 -1.30
C SER A 76 19.42 -14.78 0.01
N GLY A 77 18.33 -15.35 0.47
CA GLY A 77 18.32 -16.19 1.64
C GLY A 77 17.66 -15.56 2.85
N THR A 78 17.82 -16.20 3.99
CA THR A 78 17.12 -15.86 5.23
C THR A 78 17.71 -14.66 5.96
N LYS A 79 18.83 -14.15 5.52
CA LYS A 79 19.48 -12.99 6.14
C LYS A 79 19.38 -11.79 5.23
N SER A 80 18.71 -10.76 5.72
CA SER A 80 18.75 -9.46 5.08
C SER A 80 20.14 -8.86 5.25
N SER A 81 20.72 -8.37 4.16
CA SER A 81 21.99 -7.66 4.21
C SER A 81 21.86 -6.21 4.67
N GLY A 82 20.61 -5.75 4.87
CA GLY A 82 20.32 -4.35 5.15
C GLY A 82 20.41 -3.45 3.93
N VAL A 83 20.66 -4.01 2.76
CA VAL A 83 20.72 -3.27 1.51
C VAL A 83 19.44 -3.49 0.72
N VAL A 84 18.86 -2.38 0.26
CA VAL A 84 17.66 -2.40 -0.57
C VAL A 84 18.02 -1.89 -1.95
N ARG A 85 17.62 -2.66 -2.96
CA ARG A 85 17.84 -2.30 -4.36
C ARG A 85 16.54 -1.77 -4.95
N ILE A 86 16.62 -0.62 -5.62
CA ILE A 86 15.49 -0.06 -6.34
C ILE A 86 15.41 -0.71 -7.72
N LEU A 87 14.33 -1.44 -7.99
CA LEU A 87 14.06 -2.08 -9.27
C LEU A 87 13.27 -1.16 -10.21
N LYS A 88 12.38 -0.35 -9.64
CA LYS A 88 11.64 0.69 -10.35
C LYS A 88 11.58 1.90 -9.44
N ASP A 89 12.01 3.04 -9.93
CA ASP A 89 11.89 4.31 -9.24
C ASP A 89 10.64 5.07 -9.71
N LEU A 90 10.31 6.14 -9.02
CA LEU A 90 9.19 7.01 -9.35
C LEU A 90 9.35 7.63 -10.74
N ASP A 91 8.23 7.86 -11.40
CA ASP A 91 8.21 8.45 -12.74
C ASP A 91 8.38 9.97 -12.73
N ARG A 92 8.27 10.59 -11.55
CA ARG A 92 8.27 12.05 -11.42
C ARG A 92 9.12 12.51 -10.24
N ASP A 93 9.49 13.78 -10.28
CA ASP A 93 10.13 14.45 -9.14
C ASP A 93 9.08 14.74 -8.07
N ILE A 94 9.37 14.33 -6.85
CA ILE A 94 8.46 14.50 -5.70
C ILE A 94 8.93 15.59 -4.74
N THR A 95 9.95 16.36 -5.10
CA THR A 95 10.47 17.43 -4.25
C THR A 95 9.36 18.41 -3.88
N GLY A 96 9.17 18.63 -2.59
CA GLY A 96 8.18 19.58 -2.07
C GLY A 96 6.74 19.08 -2.12
N ARG A 97 6.50 17.82 -2.49
CA ARG A 97 5.14 17.27 -2.55
C ARG A 97 4.78 16.54 -1.27
N ASP A 98 3.49 16.53 -0.97
CA ASP A 98 2.95 15.69 0.10
C ASP A 98 2.78 14.27 -0.44
N VAL A 99 3.46 13.33 0.20
CA VAL A 99 3.54 11.94 -0.23
C VAL A 99 3.04 11.03 0.86
N LEU A 100 2.19 10.09 0.49
CA LEU A 100 1.75 9.01 1.37
C LEU A 100 2.20 7.68 0.78
N ILE A 101 3.00 6.94 1.53
CA ILE A 101 3.46 5.62 1.11
C ILE A 101 2.42 4.58 1.50
N VAL A 102 2.02 3.77 0.54
CA VAL A 102 1.08 2.67 0.74
C VAL A 102 1.84 1.35 0.65
N GLU A 103 1.82 0.61 1.74
CA GLU A 103 2.46 -0.70 1.84
C GLU A 103 1.49 -1.67 2.49
N ASP A 104 1.53 -2.92 2.08
CA ASP A 104 0.63 -3.94 2.62
C ASP A 104 1.11 -4.48 3.97
N ILE A 105 2.40 -4.70 4.10
CA ILE A 105 3.00 -5.26 5.31
C ILE A 105 4.27 -4.48 5.67
N VAL A 106 4.34 -4.01 6.90
CA VAL A 106 5.57 -3.46 7.47
C VAL A 106 6.11 -4.51 8.44
N ASP A 107 7.20 -5.14 8.06
CA ASP A 107 7.86 -6.16 8.88
C ASP A 107 9.04 -5.55 9.64
N SER A 108 10.23 -5.58 9.05
CA SER A 108 11.42 -4.99 9.67
C SER A 108 11.57 -3.48 9.44
N GLY A 109 10.86 -2.96 8.45
CA GLY A 109 10.98 -1.56 8.04
C GLY A 109 12.12 -1.28 7.07
N LEU A 110 12.84 -2.30 6.62
CA LEU A 110 13.97 -2.14 5.71
C LEU A 110 13.57 -1.56 4.36
N THR A 111 12.38 -1.89 3.87
CA THR A 111 11.86 -1.37 2.60
C THR A 111 11.51 0.12 2.69
N LEU A 112 11.05 0.54 3.83
CA LEU A 112 10.67 1.93 4.06
C LEU A 112 11.88 2.76 4.47
#